data_267748e7cafb48be14b08b91c838704d
#
_entry.id   267748e7cafb48be14b08b91c838704d
#
_cell.length_a   1.000
_cell.length_b   1.000
_cell.length_c   1.000
_cell.angle_alpha   90.00
_cell.angle_beta   90.00
_cell.angle_gamma   90.00
#
_symmetry.space_group_name_H-M   'P 1'
#
loop_
_entity.id
_entity.type
_entity.pdbx_description
1 polymer ?
#
loop_
_entity_poly.entity_id
_entity_poly.type
_entity_poly.pdbx_seq_one_letter_code
_entity_poly.pdbx_strand_id
1 'polypeptide(L)'
;VGHATDAATAINLIYGDLSMPEACPVSRGVFGNDQEFCLKYRPNYNPSKAKALLAEMGYGPNNPLETTMIVWTGGNRQKLAEVFQSQLAEVNIKASIEIMDIGSMNARVRQENENKTSKRGSMDMMTWSWYDPDILYALWHSPGAYRGYTTPGLDAMLEKTRVLSNKDERKALVQDVFRHLLENGVHIPLYTPGWEWVFAVRPEVKGFMVAPFVYPMFNDVKIAN
;
A
#
# COMPACT_ATOMS: atom_id res chain seq x y z
N VAL A 1 -13.24 3.93 3.79
CA VAL A 1 -12.58 2.66 3.41
C VAL A 1 -11.84 2.07 4.60
N GLY A 2 -10.83 2.74 5.19
CA GLY A 2 -10.00 2.15 6.26
C GLY A 2 -10.76 1.59 7.46
N HIS A 3 -11.88 2.20 7.87
CA HIS A 3 -12.77 1.65 8.90
C HIS A 3 -13.70 0.54 8.40
N ALA A 4 -13.84 0.38 7.10
CA ALA A 4 -14.71 -0.61 6.48
C ALA A 4 -14.00 -1.93 6.16
N THR A 5 -12.66 -1.97 6.19
CA THR A 5 -11.87 -3.14 5.79
C THR A 5 -11.14 -3.76 6.96
N ASP A 6 -11.39 -5.05 7.20
CA ASP A 6 -10.60 -5.89 8.10
C ASP A 6 -9.46 -6.54 7.32
N ALA A 7 -8.39 -5.76 7.16
CA ALA A 7 -7.23 -6.22 6.39
C ALA A 7 -6.54 -7.43 7.05
N ALA A 8 -6.49 -7.49 8.38
CA ALA A 8 -5.83 -8.59 9.09
C ALA A 8 -6.54 -9.92 8.83
N THR A 9 -7.87 -9.96 9.01
CA THR A 9 -8.68 -11.16 8.72
C THR A 9 -8.62 -11.52 7.23
N ALA A 10 -8.72 -10.55 6.31
CA ALA A 10 -8.66 -10.79 4.87
C ALA A 10 -7.31 -11.38 4.44
N ILE A 11 -6.21 -10.84 4.96
CA ILE A 11 -4.86 -11.32 4.65
C ILE A 11 -4.64 -12.71 5.21
N ASN A 12 -5.05 -12.96 6.45
CA ASN A 12 -4.93 -14.29 7.05
C ASN A 12 -5.77 -15.35 6.29
N LEU A 13 -6.96 -14.98 5.83
CA LEU A 13 -7.81 -15.87 5.02
C LEU A 13 -7.15 -16.25 3.68
N ILE A 14 -6.48 -15.31 3.03
CA ILE A 14 -5.92 -15.50 1.68
C ILE A 14 -4.51 -16.07 1.71
N TYR A 15 -3.70 -15.68 2.68
CA TYR A 15 -2.26 -15.98 2.71
C TYR A 15 -1.85 -16.83 3.92
N GLY A 16 -2.70 -16.96 4.95
CA GLY A 16 -2.35 -17.65 6.19
C GLY A 16 -1.11 -17.05 6.85
N ASP A 17 -0.24 -17.91 7.37
CA ASP A 17 1.01 -17.52 8.04
C ASP A 17 2.11 -17.01 7.08
N LEU A 18 1.84 -17.02 5.77
CA LEU A 18 2.80 -16.63 4.74
C LEU A 18 2.89 -15.12 4.53
N SER A 19 2.01 -14.34 5.15
CA SER A 19 2.03 -12.88 5.11
C SER A 19 1.73 -12.29 6.47
N MET A 20 2.27 -11.10 6.71
CA MET A 20 2.06 -10.38 7.96
C MET A 20 1.25 -9.12 7.71
N PRO A 21 0.14 -8.90 8.44
CA PRO A 21 -0.56 -7.62 8.41
C PRO A 21 0.41 -6.49 8.73
N GLU A 22 0.28 -5.39 7.98
CA GLU A 22 1.14 -4.21 8.09
C GLU A 22 0.34 -3.01 8.58
N ALA A 23 0.91 -2.24 9.49
CA ALA A 23 0.29 -1.02 10.00
C ALA A 23 0.93 0.25 9.42
N CYS A 24 2.19 0.17 9.01
CA CYS A 24 2.96 1.30 8.50
C CYS A 24 2.91 1.42 6.98
N PRO A 25 3.07 2.63 6.41
CA PRO A 25 3.16 2.85 4.97
C PRO A 25 4.38 2.22 4.27
N VAL A 26 5.28 1.62 5.02
CA VAL A 26 6.45 0.88 4.51
C VAL A 26 6.55 -0.47 5.20
N SER A 27 7.16 -1.46 4.54
CA SER A 27 7.28 -2.82 5.06
C SER A 27 8.12 -2.91 6.33
N ARG A 28 7.91 -3.97 7.11
CA ARG A 28 8.74 -4.33 8.27
C ARG A 28 10.21 -4.40 7.87
N GLY A 29 11.09 -3.91 8.75
CA GLY A 29 12.52 -3.83 8.49
C GLY A 29 12.97 -2.57 7.75
N VAL A 30 12.09 -1.82 7.11
CA VAL A 30 12.41 -0.52 6.51
C VAL A 30 12.55 0.53 7.61
N PHE A 31 13.51 1.43 7.44
CA PHE A 31 13.79 2.50 8.38
C PHE A 31 12.55 3.32 8.74
N GLY A 32 12.34 3.54 10.03
CA GLY A 32 11.18 4.27 10.56
C GLY A 32 9.94 3.41 10.81
N ASN A 33 9.85 2.17 10.26
CA ASN A 33 8.73 1.28 10.57
C ASN A 33 8.68 0.99 12.07
N ASP A 34 7.53 1.25 12.64
CA ASP A 34 7.21 0.98 14.05
C ASP A 34 5.70 0.66 14.09
N GLN A 35 5.39 -0.61 14.24
CA GLN A 35 4.01 -1.10 14.20
C GLN A 35 3.13 -0.48 15.29
N GLU A 36 3.67 -0.34 16.50
CA GLU A 36 2.92 0.24 17.62
C GLU A 36 2.62 1.72 17.38
N PHE A 37 3.60 2.45 16.83
CA PHE A 37 3.41 3.83 16.42
C PHE A 37 2.31 3.94 15.35
N CYS A 38 2.41 3.17 14.28
CA CYS A 38 1.49 3.25 13.15
C CYS A 38 0.05 2.84 13.52
N LEU A 39 -0.11 1.84 14.40
CA LEU A 39 -1.42 1.39 14.88
C LEU A 39 -2.21 2.50 15.61
N LYS A 40 -1.54 3.50 16.19
CA LYS A 40 -2.21 4.65 16.83
C LYS A 40 -2.94 5.54 15.83
N TYR A 41 -2.47 5.60 14.61
CA TYR A 41 -2.97 6.52 13.57
C TYR A 41 -3.70 5.81 12.44
N ARG A 42 -3.47 4.51 12.26
CA ARG A 42 -4.18 3.72 11.26
C ARG A 42 -5.65 3.61 11.64
N PRO A 43 -6.60 3.81 10.69
CA PRO A 43 -8.00 3.51 10.93
C PRO A 43 -8.19 2.05 11.36
N ASN A 44 -8.79 1.83 12.53
CA ASN A 44 -9.18 0.49 12.98
C ASN A 44 -10.45 0.04 12.27
N TYR A 45 -10.61 -1.26 12.09
CA TYR A 45 -11.84 -1.84 11.57
C TYR A 45 -13.03 -1.50 12.48
N ASN A 46 -13.97 -0.75 11.96
CA ASN A 46 -15.18 -0.31 12.65
C ASN A 46 -16.29 0.01 11.63
N PRO A 47 -17.04 -0.99 11.18
CA PRO A 47 -18.10 -0.79 10.19
C PRO A 47 -19.16 0.21 10.59
N SER A 48 -19.49 0.29 11.87
CA SER A 48 -20.46 1.28 12.40
C SER A 48 -19.95 2.71 12.20
N LYS A 49 -18.67 2.96 12.50
CA LYS A 49 -18.03 4.26 12.24
C LYS A 49 -17.97 4.57 10.76
N ALA A 50 -17.67 3.57 9.93
CA ALA A 50 -17.67 3.74 8.48
C ALA A 50 -19.05 4.16 7.95
N LYS A 51 -20.13 3.50 8.42
CA LYS A 51 -21.50 3.87 8.07
C LYS A 51 -21.87 5.29 8.53
N ALA A 52 -21.48 5.67 9.74
CA ALA A 52 -21.75 7.02 10.26
C ALA A 52 -21.07 8.09 9.40
N LEU A 53 -19.78 7.93 9.09
CA LEU A 53 -19.06 8.87 8.23
C LEU A 53 -19.64 8.94 6.81
N LEU A 54 -20.10 7.83 6.25
CA LEU A 54 -20.77 7.82 4.95
C LEU A 54 -22.12 8.56 5.01
N ALA A 55 -22.88 8.37 6.08
CA ALA A 55 -24.15 9.07 6.27
C ALA A 55 -23.97 10.58 6.39
N GLU A 56 -22.94 11.06 7.09
CA GLU A 56 -22.57 12.49 7.16
C GLU A 56 -22.27 13.07 5.76
N MET A 57 -21.78 12.24 4.84
CA MET A 57 -21.49 12.62 3.44
C MET A 57 -22.68 12.41 2.50
N GLY A 58 -23.86 11.98 3.01
CA GLY A 58 -25.07 11.72 2.22
C GLY A 58 -25.13 10.34 1.55
N TYR A 59 -24.23 9.41 1.90
CA TYR A 59 -24.26 8.04 1.38
C TYR A 59 -24.95 7.08 2.35
N GLY A 60 -25.65 6.07 1.81
CA GLY A 60 -26.35 5.08 2.58
C GLY A 60 -26.96 3.98 1.71
N PRO A 61 -27.88 3.15 2.26
CA PRO A 61 -28.44 2.01 1.51
C PRO A 61 -29.12 2.38 0.18
N ASN A 62 -29.77 3.54 0.14
CA ASN A 62 -30.50 4.02 -1.05
C ASN A 62 -29.61 4.89 -1.97
N ASN A 63 -28.44 5.29 -1.51
CA ASN A 63 -27.47 6.09 -2.25
C ASN A 63 -26.06 5.61 -1.88
N PRO A 64 -25.61 4.42 -2.34
CA PRO A 64 -24.32 3.89 -2.00
C PRO A 64 -23.17 4.73 -2.62
N LEU A 65 -22.05 4.78 -1.92
CA LEU A 65 -20.83 5.34 -2.51
C LEU A 65 -20.30 4.37 -3.57
N GLU A 66 -20.25 4.81 -4.81
CA GLU A 66 -19.64 4.02 -5.89
C GLU A 66 -18.15 4.33 -6.02
N THR A 67 -17.33 3.29 -6.20
CA THR A 67 -15.88 3.40 -6.38
C THR A 67 -15.35 2.24 -7.22
N THR A 68 -14.11 2.36 -7.68
CA THR A 68 -13.39 1.31 -8.41
C THR A 68 -12.15 0.89 -7.63
N MET A 69 -11.93 -0.41 -7.47
CA MET A 69 -10.66 -0.97 -7.05
C MET A 69 -9.86 -1.42 -8.27
N ILE A 70 -8.76 -0.76 -8.53
CA ILE A 70 -7.82 -1.13 -9.58
C ILE A 70 -6.81 -2.11 -8.98
N VAL A 71 -6.72 -3.29 -9.56
CA VAL A 71 -5.93 -4.40 -9.05
C VAL A 71 -4.92 -4.85 -10.09
N TRP A 72 -3.66 -4.87 -9.72
CA TRP A 72 -2.63 -5.43 -10.58
C TRP A 72 -2.74 -6.95 -10.66
N THR A 73 -2.67 -7.50 -11.88
CA THR A 73 -2.71 -8.94 -12.13
C THR A 73 -1.59 -9.69 -11.42
N GLY A 74 -1.90 -10.91 -10.95
CA GLY A 74 -0.93 -11.83 -10.35
C GLY A 74 -1.09 -12.03 -8.85
N GLY A 75 -0.60 -13.16 -8.38
CA GLY A 75 -0.79 -13.60 -7.00
C GLY A 75 -2.27 -13.75 -6.61
N ASN A 76 -2.55 -13.57 -5.34
CA ASN A 76 -3.91 -13.65 -4.80
C ASN A 76 -4.58 -12.26 -4.65
N ARG A 77 -4.09 -11.23 -5.34
CA ARG A 77 -4.60 -9.85 -5.20
C ARG A 77 -6.06 -9.72 -5.58
N GLN A 78 -6.49 -10.43 -6.63
CA GLN A 78 -7.90 -10.45 -7.02
C GLN A 78 -8.78 -11.01 -5.90
N LYS A 79 -8.40 -12.14 -5.31
CA LYS A 79 -9.16 -12.74 -4.19
C LYS A 79 -9.23 -11.80 -2.99
N LEU A 80 -8.12 -11.12 -2.70
CA LEU A 80 -8.09 -10.12 -1.62
C LEU A 80 -9.02 -8.94 -1.92
N ALA A 81 -9.06 -8.46 -3.16
CA ALA A 81 -9.97 -7.41 -3.59
C ALA A 81 -11.45 -7.84 -3.49
N GLU A 82 -11.78 -9.08 -3.82
CA GLU A 82 -13.12 -9.66 -3.67
C GLU A 82 -13.56 -9.70 -2.19
N VAL A 83 -12.65 -10.05 -1.27
CA VAL A 83 -12.93 -9.97 0.17
C VAL A 83 -13.19 -8.53 0.59
N PHE A 84 -12.36 -7.57 0.18
CA PHE A 84 -12.59 -6.16 0.48
C PHE A 84 -13.86 -5.62 -0.16
N GLN A 85 -14.19 -6.03 -1.39
CA GLN A 85 -15.44 -5.66 -2.05
C GLN A 85 -16.66 -6.08 -1.21
N SER A 86 -16.63 -7.30 -0.66
CA SER A 86 -17.70 -7.78 0.23
C SER A 86 -17.79 -6.94 1.51
N GLN A 87 -16.67 -6.67 2.17
CA GLN A 87 -16.65 -5.85 3.39
C GLN A 87 -17.11 -4.40 3.13
N LEU A 88 -16.76 -3.83 1.99
CA LEU A 88 -17.19 -2.49 1.58
C LEU A 88 -18.69 -2.45 1.32
N ALA A 89 -19.27 -3.50 0.72
CA ALA A 89 -20.69 -3.60 0.48
C ALA A 89 -21.52 -3.57 1.78
N GLU A 90 -21.01 -4.16 2.86
CA GLU A 90 -21.64 -4.14 4.18
C GLU A 90 -21.84 -2.72 4.76
N VAL A 91 -21.04 -1.77 4.31
CA VAL A 91 -21.12 -0.37 4.76
C VAL A 91 -21.65 0.58 3.69
N ASN A 92 -22.34 0.07 2.68
CA ASN A 92 -22.93 0.85 1.57
C ASN A 92 -21.87 1.50 0.65
N ILE A 93 -20.73 0.84 0.46
CA ILE A 93 -19.76 1.19 -0.59
C ILE A 93 -19.84 0.11 -1.68
N LYS A 94 -20.22 0.52 -2.88
CA LYS A 94 -20.30 -0.36 -4.06
C LYS A 94 -19.00 -0.22 -4.85
N ALA A 95 -18.08 -1.15 -4.63
CA ALA A 95 -16.80 -1.18 -5.31
C ALA A 95 -16.85 -2.10 -6.53
N SER A 96 -16.44 -1.63 -7.72
CA SER A 96 -16.14 -2.46 -8.87
C SER A 96 -14.66 -2.86 -8.85
N ILE A 97 -14.31 -4.04 -9.34
CA ILE A 97 -12.91 -4.51 -9.44
C ILE A 97 -12.50 -4.45 -10.91
N GLU A 98 -11.45 -3.69 -11.20
CA GLU A 98 -10.79 -3.65 -12.50
C GLU A 98 -9.40 -4.29 -12.38
N ILE A 99 -9.18 -5.38 -13.12
CA ILE A 99 -7.89 -6.09 -13.11
C ILE A 99 -7.13 -5.71 -14.37
N MET A 100 -5.88 -5.29 -14.22
CA MET A 100 -5.04 -4.92 -15.34
C MET A 100 -3.57 -5.25 -15.08
N ASP A 101 -2.77 -5.30 -16.14
CA ASP A 101 -1.32 -5.40 -16.01
C ASP A 101 -0.72 -4.12 -15.41
N ILE A 102 0.52 -4.23 -14.92
CA ILE A 102 1.18 -3.11 -14.22
C ILE A 102 1.39 -1.89 -15.14
N GLY A 103 1.62 -2.10 -16.42
CA GLY A 103 1.82 -1.01 -17.39
C GLY A 103 0.53 -0.22 -17.59
N SER A 104 -0.57 -0.93 -17.82
CA SER A 104 -1.92 -0.36 -17.97
C SER A 104 -2.37 0.34 -16.70
N MET A 105 -2.13 -0.25 -15.52
CA MET A 105 -2.43 0.35 -14.23
C MET A 105 -1.67 1.66 -14.02
N ASN A 106 -0.36 1.67 -14.28
CA ASN A 106 0.45 2.88 -14.16
C ASN A 106 -0.01 3.98 -15.14
N ALA A 107 -0.36 3.62 -16.37
CA ALA A 107 -0.88 4.57 -17.35
C ALA A 107 -2.22 5.17 -16.88
N ARG A 108 -3.13 4.34 -16.38
CA ARG A 108 -4.44 4.77 -15.83
C ARG A 108 -4.26 5.73 -14.65
N VAL A 109 -3.41 5.38 -13.68
CA VAL A 109 -3.13 6.21 -12.50
C VAL A 109 -2.55 7.57 -12.91
N ARG A 110 -1.61 7.60 -13.87
CA ARG A 110 -1.05 8.86 -14.39
C ARG A 110 -2.11 9.71 -15.07
N GLN A 111 -2.92 9.13 -15.94
CA GLN A 111 -3.99 9.84 -16.63
C GLN A 111 -5.01 10.44 -15.66
N GLU A 112 -5.40 9.71 -14.64
CA GLU A 112 -6.29 10.21 -13.60
C GLU A 112 -5.66 11.34 -12.79
N ASN A 113 -4.34 11.32 -12.57
CA ASN A 113 -3.61 12.37 -11.87
C ASN A 113 -3.44 13.64 -12.72
N GLU A 114 -3.26 13.50 -14.02
CA GLU A 114 -3.13 14.63 -14.96
C GLU A 114 -4.46 15.34 -15.14
N ASN A 115 -5.55 14.59 -15.17
CA ASN A 115 -6.91 15.11 -15.24
C ASN A 115 -7.37 15.60 -13.86
N LYS A 116 -6.82 16.73 -13.38
CA LYS A 116 -7.14 17.36 -12.07
C LYS A 116 -8.63 17.58 -11.81
N THR A 117 -9.49 17.33 -12.79
CA THR A 117 -10.95 17.45 -12.70
C THR A 117 -11.64 16.17 -12.28
N SER A 118 -10.97 15.03 -12.28
CA SER A 118 -11.60 13.79 -11.84
C SER A 118 -11.73 13.81 -10.32
N LYS A 119 -12.96 13.81 -9.86
CA LYS A 119 -13.28 13.33 -8.51
C LYS A 119 -12.87 11.87 -8.50
N ARG A 120 -11.64 11.60 -8.09
CA ARG A 120 -11.08 10.27 -8.12
C ARG A 120 -11.91 9.37 -7.23
N GLY A 121 -12.70 8.52 -7.87
CA GLY A 121 -13.48 7.51 -7.20
C GLY A 121 -12.78 6.14 -7.20
N SER A 122 -11.47 6.07 -7.39
CA SER A 122 -10.73 4.81 -7.48
C SER A 122 -9.75 4.60 -6.32
N MET A 123 -9.52 3.34 -5.99
CA MET A 123 -8.50 2.85 -5.06
C MET A 123 -7.56 1.93 -5.82
N ASP A 124 -6.27 2.06 -5.61
CA ASP A 124 -5.27 1.21 -6.25
C ASP A 124 -4.72 0.19 -5.25
N MET A 125 -4.78 -1.10 -5.56
CA MET A 125 -4.12 -2.16 -4.79
C MET A 125 -2.77 -2.47 -5.40
N MET A 126 -1.71 -2.02 -4.75
CA MET A 126 -0.34 -2.15 -5.22
C MET A 126 0.57 -2.75 -4.17
N THR A 127 1.65 -3.38 -4.63
CA THR A 127 2.77 -3.83 -3.81
C THR A 127 4.03 -3.10 -4.25
N TRP A 128 4.74 -2.53 -3.30
CA TRP A 128 6.03 -1.89 -3.51
C TRP A 128 7.06 -2.50 -2.59
N SER A 129 8.26 -2.75 -3.10
CA SER A 129 9.41 -3.22 -2.34
C SER A 129 10.53 -2.18 -2.43
N TRP A 130 10.94 -1.64 -1.29
CA TRP A 130 12.02 -0.67 -1.21
C TRP A 130 12.69 -0.76 0.16
N TYR A 131 13.96 -0.42 0.24
CA TYR A 131 14.77 -0.55 1.46
C TYR A 131 14.81 0.70 2.32
N ASP A 132 14.33 1.82 1.80
CA ASP A 132 14.34 3.11 2.48
C ASP A 132 12.95 3.77 2.32
N PRO A 133 12.46 4.52 3.33
CA PRO A 133 11.20 5.23 3.24
C PRO A 133 11.17 6.31 2.13
N ASP A 134 12.27 6.56 1.43
CA ASP A 134 12.31 7.45 0.25
C ASP A 134 11.37 7.01 -0.87
N ILE A 135 10.90 5.77 -0.86
CA ILE A 135 9.81 5.32 -1.73
C ILE A 135 8.57 6.22 -1.59
N LEU A 136 8.31 6.75 -0.40
CA LEU A 136 7.15 7.62 -0.16
C LEU A 136 7.29 8.96 -0.89
N TYR A 137 8.51 9.45 -1.08
CA TYR A 137 8.77 10.60 -1.94
C TYR A 137 8.39 10.27 -3.40
N ALA A 138 8.84 9.13 -3.92
CA ALA A 138 8.51 8.72 -5.28
C ALA A 138 7.00 8.52 -5.50
N LEU A 139 6.27 8.09 -4.46
CA LEU A 139 4.83 7.83 -4.54
C LEU A 139 3.99 9.10 -4.33
N TRP A 140 4.30 9.91 -3.30
CA TRP A 140 3.38 10.91 -2.77
C TRP A 140 3.84 12.36 -2.91
N HIS A 141 5.09 12.63 -3.31
CA HIS A 141 5.52 13.99 -3.64
C HIS A 141 4.78 14.51 -4.88
N SER A 142 4.42 15.78 -4.91
CA SER A 142 3.56 16.35 -5.96
C SER A 142 3.99 16.07 -7.41
N PRO A 143 5.29 16.04 -7.76
CA PRO A 143 5.76 15.54 -9.05
C PRO A 143 5.78 14.02 -9.19
N GLY A 144 5.46 13.27 -8.11
CA GLY A 144 5.54 11.82 -8.07
C GLY A 144 4.52 11.11 -8.94
N ALA A 145 4.72 9.79 -9.12
CA ALA A 145 3.94 8.98 -10.04
C ALA A 145 2.49 8.74 -9.58
N TYR A 146 2.23 8.76 -8.26
CA TYR A 146 0.92 8.41 -7.68
C TYR A 146 0.26 9.57 -6.94
N ARG A 147 0.60 10.78 -7.29
CA ARG A 147 0.19 12.06 -6.68
C ARG A 147 -1.29 12.43 -6.77
N GLY A 148 -2.19 11.50 -6.93
CA GLY A 148 -3.65 11.78 -6.94
C GLY A 148 -4.17 12.46 -5.68
N TYR A 149 -3.30 12.59 -4.67
CA TYR A 149 -3.60 13.25 -3.42
C TYR A 149 -2.39 14.05 -2.94
N THR A 150 -2.54 15.35 -2.83
CA THR A 150 -1.56 16.23 -2.19
C THR A 150 -2.23 16.94 -1.02
N THR A 151 -1.55 16.97 0.12
CA THR A 151 -1.96 17.77 1.28
C THR A 151 -0.92 18.83 1.57
N PRO A 152 -1.35 19.99 2.09
CA PRO A 152 -0.40 21.01 2.51
C PRO A 152 0.66 20.45 3.45
N GLY A 153 1.92 20.74 3.18
CA GLY A 153 3.06 20.33 4.01
C GLY A 153 3.63 18.93 3.76
N LEU A 154 2.93 18.05 3.04
CA LEU A 154 3.45 16.70 2.76
C LEU A 154 4.73 16.75 1.92
N ASP A 155 4.75 17.53 0.84
CA ASP A 155 5.93 17.68 -0.01
C ASP A 155 7.14 18.17 0.79
N ALA A 156 6.97 19.19 1.61
CA ALA A 156 8.05 19.74 2.45
C ALA A 156 8.57 18.69 3.46
N MET A 157 7.69 17.86 4.03
CA MET A 157 8.13 16.77 4.91
C MET A 157 8.93 15.73 4.13
N LEU A 158 8.45 15.30 2.97
CA LEU A 158 9.12 14.33 2.11
C LEU A 158 10.48 14.84 1.63
N GLU A 159 10.58 16.10 1.19
CA GLU A 159 11.85 16.73 0.81
C GLU A 159 12.83 16.77 1.99
N LYS A 160 12.35 17.15 3.17
CA LYS A 160 13.18 17.24 4.37
C LYS A 160 13.71 15.86 4.82
N THR A 161 12.97 14.77 4.64
CA THR A 161 13.47 13.42 4.98
C THR A 161 14.73 13.04 4.19
N ARG A 162 14.95 13.63 3.02
CA ARG A 162 16.06 13.33 2.10
C ARG A 162 17.34 14.12 2.41
N VAL A 163 17.24 15.21 3.17
CA VAL A 163 18.38 16.08 3.51
C VAL A 163 18.83 15.96 4.95
N LEU A 164 18.03 15.35 5.83
CA LEU A 164 18.39 15.11 7.21
C LEU A 164 19.46 14.02 7.32
N SER A 165 20.62 14.38 7.83
CA SER A 165 21.74 13.46 8.13
C SER A 165 21.67 12.87 9.54
N ASN A 166 21.07 13.58 10.51
CA ASN A 166 20.84 13.05 11.84
C ASN A 166 19.78 11.93 11.78
N LYS A 167 20.17 10.73 12.20
CA LYS A 167 19.36 9.52 12.09
C LYS A 167 18.07 9.59 12.92
N ASP A 168 18.15 10.13 14.12
CA ASP A 168 16.99 10.19 15.03
C ASP A 168 15.99 11.25 14.58
N GLU A 169 16.46 12.42 14.15
CA GLU A 169 15.61 13.46 13.56
C GLU A 169 14.95 12.98 12.27
N ARG A 170 15.70 12.26 11.41
CA ARG A 170 15.17 11.67 10.20
C ARG A 170 14.10 10.64 10.52
N LYS A 171 14.34 9.77 11.52
CA LYS A 171 13.35 8.77 11.95
C LYS A 171 12.06 9.43 12.43
N ALA A 172 12.17 10.45 13.27
CA ALA A 172 11.00 11.17 13.77
C ALA A 172 10.20 11.80 12.64
N LEU A 173 10.86 12.44 11.68
CA LEU A 173 10.20 13.06 10.53
C LEU A 173 9.56 12.02 9.60
N VAL A 174 10.19 10.87 9.37
CA VAL A 174 9.62 9.76 8.61
C VAL A 174 8.34 9.24 9.28
N GLN A 175 8.35 9.13 10.61
CA GLN A 175 7.16 8.76 11.37
C GLN A 175 6.07 9.83 11.30
N ASP A 176 6.41 11.11 11.26
CA ASP A 176 5.44 12.18 11.01
C ASP A 176 4.79 12.06 9.61
N VAL A 177 5.57 11.69 8.58
CA VAL A 177 5.03 11.36 7.25
C VAL A 177 4.07 10.18 7.34
N PHE A 178 4.43 9.11 8.06
CA PHE A 178 3.54 7.96 8.24
C PHE A 178 2.22 8.37 8.90
N ARG A 179 2.30 9.12 10.00
CA ARG A 179 1.12 9.64 10.69
C ARG A 179 0.24 10.43 9.71
N HIS A 180 0.83 11.35 8.97
CA HIS A 180 0.11 12.17 8.00
C HIS A 180 -0.64 11.33 6.96
N LEU A 181 0.01 10.33 6.36
CA LEU A 181 -0.59 9.46 5.36
C LEU A 181 -1.72 8.60 5.94
N LEU A 182 -1.57 8.13 7.17
CA LEU A 182 -2.55 7.27 7.84
C LEU A 182 -3.78 8.05 8.31
N GLU A 183 -3.59 9.19 8.98
CA GLU A 183 -4.68 10.03 9.49
C GLU A 183 -5.55 10.60 8.36
N ASN A 184 -4.94 10.94 7.24
CA ASN A 184 -5.66 11.45 6.07
C ASN A 184 -6.20 10.34 5.15
N GLY A 185 -5.97 9.07 5.47
CA GLY A 185 -6.49 7.94 4.70
C GLY A 185 -5.92 7.84 3.28
N VAL A 186 -4.78 8.46 3.04
CA VAL A 186 -4.10 8.45 1.73
C VAL A 186 -3.52 7.09 1.40
N HIS A 187 -2.99 6.42 2.42
CA HIS A 187 -2.39 5.12 2.34
C HIS A 187 -3.03 4.21 3.38
N ILE A 188 -3.55 3.09 2.94
CA ILE A 188 -4.08 2.04 3.80
C ILE A 188 -3.13 0.85 3.71
N PRO A 189 -2.20 0.69 4.67
CA PRO A 189 -1.30 -0.44 4.68
C PRO A 189 -2.08 -1.75 4.83
N LEU A 190 -1.73 -2.75 4.05
CA LEU A 190 -2.41 -4.04 4.06
C LEU A 190 -1.52 -5.12 4.67
N TYR A 191 -0.41 -5.46 4.03
CA TYR A 191 0.47 -6.55 4.45
C TYR A 191 1.89 -6.40 3.93
N THR A 192 2.80 -7.04 4.63
CA THR A 192 4.14 -7.34 4.12
C THR A 192 4.15 -8.79 3.63
N PRO A 193 4.36 -9.04 2.33
CA PRO A 193 4.44 -10.39 1.82
C PRO A 193 5.71 -11.09 2.32
N GLY A 194 5.56 -12.28 2.89
CA GLY A 194 6.69 -13.09 3.37
C GLY A 194 7.27 -14.02 2.30
N TRP A 195 6.57 -14.21 1.16
CA TRP A 195 6.90 -15.27 0.20
C TRP A 195 6.51 -14.94 -1.26
N GLU A 196 6.34 -13.69 -1.60
CA GLU A 196 5.88 -13.28 -2.95
C GLU A 196 6.85 -13.73 -4.06
N TRP A 197 8.07 -14.07 -3.68
CA TRP A 197 9.11 -14.51 -4.61
C TRP A 197 9.75 -15.80 -4.13
N VAL A 198 9.60 -16.84 -4.93
CA VAL A 198 10.26 -18.14 -4.72
C VAL A 198 11.30 -18.33 -5.81
N PHE A 199 12.52 -18.58 -5.39
CA PHE A 199 13.63 -18.89 -6.29
C PHE A 199 13.97 -20.37 -6.17
N ALA A 200 14.00 -21.07 -7.28
CA ALA A 200 14.49 -22.43 -7.38
C ALA A 200 15.70 -22.46 -8.29
N VAL A 201 16.81 -22.99 -7.79
CA VAL A 201 18.04 -23.19 -8.55
C VAL A 201 18.43 -24.65 -8.57
N ARG A 202 19.07 -25.10 -9.64
CA ARG A 202 19.59 -26.47 -9.73
C ARG A 202 20.69 -26.70 -8.69
N PRO A 203 20.90 -27.92 -8.21
CA PRO A 203 21.93 -28.23 -7.22
C PRO A 203 23.36 -27.86 -7.65
N GLU A 204 23.63 -27.85 -8.95
CA GLU A 204 24.92 -27.47 -9.52
C GLU A 204 25.19 -25.96 -9.43
N VAL A 205 24.13 -25.13 -9.25
CA VAL A 205 24.28 -23.68 -9.13
C VAL A 205 24.74 -23.35 -7.71
N LYS A 206 25.93 -22.81 -7.59
CA LYS A 206 26.53 -22.35 -6.34
C LYS A 206 26.65 -20.82 -6.33
N GLY A 207 26.66 -20.22 -5.13
CA GLY A 207 26.83 -18.76 -4.99
C GLY A 207 25.62 -17.93 -5.39
N PHE A 208 24.46 -18.55 -5.69
CA PHE A 208 23.22 -17.82 -5.89
C PHE A 208 22.75 -17.22 -4.56
N MET A 209 22.48 -15.94 -4.57
CA MET A 209 21.92 -15.20 -3.43
C MET A 209 20.78 -14.31 -3.88
N VAL A 210 19.91 -13.98 -2.96
CA VAL A 210 18.83 -13.03 -3.15
C VAL A 210 19.06 -11.84 -2.22
N ALA A 211 19.14 -10.66 -2.79
CA ALA A 211 19.24 -9.43 -2.02
C ALA A 211 17.93 -9.17 -1.22
N PRO A 212 17.97 -8.36 -0.14
CA PRO A 212 16.79 -8.07 0.69
C PRO A 212 15.57 -7.53 -0.07
N PHE A 213 15.75 -7.02 -1.30
CA PHE A 213 14.68 -6.52 -2.17
C PHE A 213 14.22 -7.54 -3.21
N VAL A 214 14.44 -8.82 -2.95
CA VAL A 214 14.11 -9.93 -3.86
C VAL A 214 14.78 -9.85 -5.22
N TYR A 215 15.90 -9.11 -5.34
CA TYR A 215 16.71 -9.11 -6.54
C TYR A 215 17.69 -10.29 -6.55
N PRO A 216 17.65 -11.15 -7.57
CA PRO A 216 18.62 -12.22 -7.70
C PRO A 216 20.02 -11.65 -7.97
N MET A 217 21.00 -12.11 -7.20
CA MET A 217 22.39 -11.72 -7.34
C MET A 217 23.17 -12.83 -8.04
N PHE A 218 23.80 -12.49 -9.15
CA PHE A 218 24.53 -13.45 -10.00
C PHE A 218 26.05 -13.28 -9.96
N ASN A 219 26.57 -12.32 -9.18
CA ASN A 219 27.98 -11.97 -9.15
C ASN A 219 28.89 -13.15 -8.81
N ASP A 220 28.45 -14.02 -7.90
CA ASP A 220 29.23 -15.15 -7.39
C ASP A 220 28.70 -16.51 -7.90
N VAL A 221 27.75 -16.47 -8.84
CA VAL A 221 27.15 -17.69 -9.39
C VAL A 221 28.19 -18.49 -10.22
N LYS A 222 28.30 -19.76 -9.86
CA LYS A 222 29.13 -20.75 -10.56
C LYS A 222 28.30 -22.00 -10.79
N ILE A 223 28.59 -22.68 -11.90
CA ILE A 223 28.04 -24.00 -12.15
C ILE A 223 29.13 -25.00 -11.73
N ALA A 224 28.85 -25.81 -10.71
CA ALA A 224 29.75 -26.91 -10.33
C ALA A 224 29.52 -28.10 -11.27
N ASN A 225 30.61 -28.64 -11.79
CA ASN A 225 30.57 -29.85 -12.59
C ASN A 225 30.31 -31.08 -11.71
#